data_8bf766ab25ec68cef1b5fa94eb68cc7e
#
_entry.id   8bf766ab25ec68cef1b5fa94eb68cc7e
#
_cell.length_a   1.000
_cell.length_b   1.000
_cell.length_c   1.000
_cell.angle_alpha   90.00
_cell.angle_beta   90.00
_cell.angle_gamma   90.00
#
_symmetry.space_group_name_H-M   'P 1'
#
loop_
_entity.id
_entity.type
_entity.pdbx_description
1 polymer ?
#
loop_
_entity_poly.entity_id
_entity_poly.type
_entity_poly.pdbx_seq_one_letter_code
_entity_poly.pdbx_strand_id
1 'polypeptide(L)'
;MNSTKPIIRFIKYTHTFLFISISSFLNAQENSNAYDMLWDKVVLFEGDEKSIIDKFALTGRLQADYHSFENDINGLSEDDSQWRRFRFGFKMSLLDGITLHSEANMNLNQPEPLYRNLTDTYLSWSTDSGIKIKLGKQSAPFTLHGSTSSKKLYTLERGKIARNIWFTNEYFTGISFSGSRDNWDYLAGIYSSDEGPEFDEAFDYGKFGLLSLGYNFQESEYFDNSLIRFDLMVQEEDALSPTPDHKNAFSIVTKLNKGKFNFWGDLSFSNGYDSQSDVWGIQLMPFYDFSNKLQGVFSYTYVESDDPLDVDVTRYERDLAGRGDEMSEYFFGINYFFYGHKLKWQNAFQYTEMDNLGSKVYEGWGYTSGLRISW
;
A
#
# COMPACT_ATOMS: atom_id res chain seq x y z
N MET A 1 25.40 -28.05 18.62
CA MET A 1 24.91 -28.20 20.01
C MET A 1 24.21 -26.92 20.41
N ASN A 2 22.89 -26.96 20.55
CA ASN A 2 22.00 -25.96 21.15
C ASN A 2 21.82 -24.59 20.50
N SER A 3 21.03 -24.54 19.41
CA SER A 3 20.50 -23.30 18.82
C SER A 3 19.03 -23.00 19.23
N THR A 4 18.56 -23.53 20.38
CA THR A 4 17.15 -23.35 20.80
C THR A 4 16.91 -22.17 21.76
N LYS A 5 17.90 -21.33 22.04
CA LYS A 5 17.78 -20.25 23.05
C LYS A 5 17.10 -18.93 22.58
N PRO A 6 17.22 -18.44 21.34
CA PRO A 6 16.57 -17.18 20.96
C PRO A 6 15.05 -17.26 20.86
N ILE A 7 14.52 -18.35 20.30
CA ILE A 7 13.04 -18.51 20.12
C ILE A 7 12.30 -18.52 21.46
N ILE A 8 12.87 -19.15 22.49
CA ILE A 8 12.25 -19.23 23.82
C ILE A 8 12.25 -17.87 24.54
N ARG A 9 13.23 -17.02 24.30
CA ARG A 9 13.27 -15.67 24.87
C ARG A 9 12.24 -14.76 24.20
N PHE A 10 12.09 -14.84 22.89
CA PHE A 10 11.12 -14.09 22.11
C PHE A 10 9.67 -14.42 22.54
N ILE A 11 9.33 -15.70 22.67
CA ILE A 11 8.01 -16.17 23.13
C ILE A 11 7.66 -15.66 24.53
N LYS A 12 8.63 -15.48 25.43
CA LYS A 12 8.38 -15.05 26.81
C LYS A 12 7.95 -13.59 26.95
N TYR A 13 8.46 -12.70 26.10
CA TYR A 13 8.10 -11.26 26.11
C TYR A 13 6.85 -10.96 25.27
N THR A 14 6.64 -11.69 24.17
CA THR A 14 5.43 -11.56 23.34
C THR A 14 4.16 -12.01 24.05
N HIS A 15 4.22 -13.07 24.88
CA HIS A 15 3.06 -13.51 25.66
C HIS A 15 2.62 -12.49 26.71
N THR A 16 3.54 -11.79 27.36
CA THR A 16 3.20 -10.77 28.36
C THR A 16 2.56 -9.55 27.71
N PHE A 17 3.05 -9.11 26.54
CA PHE A 17 2.47 -7.98 25.82
C PHE A 17 1.10 -8.32 25.19
N LEU A 18 0.94 -9.52 24.64
CA LEU A 18 -0.31 -9.99 24.04
C LEU A 18 -1.42 -10.15 25.10
N PHE A 19 -1.11 -10.69 26.29
CA PHE A 19 -2.09 -10.89 27.37
C PHE A 19 -2.55 -9.57 28.02
N ILE A 20 -1.66 -8.60 28.20
CA ILE A 20 -2.02 -7.27 28.73
C ILE A 20 -2.88 -6.50 27.73
N SER A 21 -2.65 -6.66 26.43
CA SER A 21 -3.45 -6.04 25.38
C SER A 21 -4.89 -6.58 25.34
N ILE A 22 -5.07 -7.91 25.38
CA ILE A 22 -6.39 -8.55 25.22
C ILE A 22 -7.33 -8.23 26.39
N SER A 23 -6.84 -8.17 27.61
CA SER A 23 -7.67 -7.87 28.78
C SER A 23 -8.17 -6.42 28.85
N SER A 24 -7.42 -5.47 28.26
CA SER A 24 -7.84 -4.06 28.15
C SER A 24 -8.85 -3.80 27.03
N PHE A 25 -8.94 -4.69 26.04
CA PHE A 25 -9.79 -4.51 24.86
C PHE A 25 -11.24 -5.01 25.04
N LEU A 26 -11.50 -5.88 26.00
CA LEU A 26 -12.84 -6.41 26.23
C LEU A 26 -13.85 -5.37 26.76
N ASN A 27 -13.37 -4.22 27.25
CA ASN A 27 -14.21 -3.13 27.76
C ASN A 27 -14.44 -1.98 26.79
N ALA A 28 -13.97 -2.06 25.54
CA ALA A 28 -14.06 -0.97 24.55
C ALA A 28 -15.34 -1.00 23.70
N GLN A 29 -16.43 -1.61 24.19
CA GLN A 29 -17.63 -1.90 23.37
C GLN A 29 -18.66 -0.76 23.26
N GLU A 30 -18.44 0.42 23.88
CA GLU A 30 -19.53 1.42 24.00
C GLU A 30 -19.28 2.80 23.37
N ASN A 31 -18.26 3.02 22.51
CA ASN A 31 -17.95 4.38 22.06
C ASN A 31 -17.87 4.60 20.54
N SER A 32 -18.80 4.10 19.72
CA SER A 32 -18.93 4.54 18.32
C SER A 32 -19.15 6.06 18.22
N ASN A 33 -19.99 6.62 19.08
CA ASN A 33 -20.25 8.06 19.17
C ASN A 33 -19.00 8.91 19.45
N ALA A 34 -18.06 8.44 20.28
CA ALA A 34 -16.87 9.21 20.59
C ALA A 34 -15.89 9.28 19.39
N TYR A 35 -15.78 8.20 18.64
CA TYR A 35 -14.98 8.18 17.42
C TYR A 35 -15.59 9.08 16.34
N ASP A 36 -16.89 9.00 16.10
CA ASP A 36 -17.61 9.86 15.15
C ASP A 36 -17.40 11.34 15.50
N MET A 37 -17.61 11.73 16.75
CA MET A 37 -17.37 13.10 17.23
C MET A 37 -15.93 13.58 17.02
N LEU A 38 -14.93 12.70 17.15
CA LEU A 38 -13.54 13.05 16.92
C LEU A 38 -13.25 13.26 15.42
N TRP A 39 -13.72 12.33 14.58
CA TRP A 39 -13.48 12.40 13.13
C TRP A 39 -14.33 13.45 12.43
N ASP A 40 -15.47 13.87 12.99
CA ASP A 40 -16.24 15.00 12.46
C ASP A 40 -15.50 16.34 12.61
N LYS A 41 -14.57 16.45 13.59
CA LYS A 41 -13.76 17.67 13.79
C LYS A 41 -12.77 17.94 12.64
N VAL A 42 -12.49 16.98 11.78
CA VAL A 42 -11.63 17.22 10.60
C VAL A 42 -12.35 17.94 9.47
N VAL A 43 -13.69 17.97 9.50
CA VAL A 43 -14.50 18.79 8.59
C VAL A 43 -14.56 20.19 9.20
N LEU A 44 -13.86 21.14 8.56
CA LEU A 44 -13.74 22.50 9.08
C LEU A 44 -14.85 23.44 8.57
N PHE A 45 -15.42 23.10 7.41
CA PHE A 45 -16.49 23.88 6.80
C PHE A 45 -17.37 22.99 5.89
N GLU A 46 -18.66 23.17 5.98
CA GLU A 46 -19.66 22.68 5.04
C GLU A 46 -20.54 23.86 4.62
N GLY A 47 -20.57 24.12 3.32
CA GLY A 47 -21.32 25.22 2.72
C GLY A 47 -22.79 24.87 2.49
N ASP A 48 -23.59 25.88 2.22
CA ASP A 48 -24.97 25.75 1.73
C ASP A 48 -25.02 25.72 0.19
N GLU A 49 -26.19 25.56 -0.40
CA GLU A 49 -26.43 25.49 -1.86
C GLU A 49 -25.93 26.72 -2.66
N LYS A 50 -25.58 27.81 -1.98
CA LYS A 50 -25.09 29.06 -2.61
C LYS A 50 -23.60 29.27 -2.39
N SER A 51 -22.96 28.40 -1.66
CA SER A 51 -21.54 28.52 -1.32
C SER A 51 -20.67 28.11 -2.50
N ILE A 52 -19.62 28.87 -2.76
CA ILE A 52 -18.57 28.49 -3.74
C ILE A 52 -17.78 27.28 -3.23
N ILE A 53 -17.61 27.15 -1.92
CA ILE A 53 -16.97 26.02 -1.25
C ILE A 53 -18.08 25.16 -0.66
N ASP A 54 -18.26 23.94 -1.17
CA ASP A 54 -19.22 22.99 -0.64
C ASP A 54 -18.70 22.35 0.66
N LYS A 55 -17.41 22.02 0.70
CA LYS A 55 -16.79 21.38 1.85
C LYS A 55 -15.29 21.68 1.92
N PHE A 56 -14.79 21.92 3.14
CA PHE A 56 -13.36 21.99 3.43
C PHE A 56 -13.03 21.06 4.61
N ALA A 57 -12.14 20.09 4.38
CA ALA A 57 -11.78 19.11 5.39
C ALA A 57 -10.27 18.89 5.41
N LEU A 58 -9.72 18.63 6.61
CA LEU A 58 -8.38 18.14 6.77
C LEU A 58 -8.29 16.67 6.34
N THR A 59 -7.17 16.26 5.79
CA THR A 59 -6.86 14.87 5.45
C THR A 59 -5.47 14.52 5.93
N GLY A 60 -5.24 13.24 6.22
CA GLY A 60 -3.92 12.82 6.64
C GLY A 60 -3.88 11.40 7.14
N ARG A 61 -2.70 11.02 7.62
CA ARG A 61 -2.45 9.74 8.30
C ARG A 61 -1.22 9.81 9.17
N LEU A 62 -1.26 9.09 10.28
CA LEU A 62 -0.13 8.83 11.15
C LEU A 62 0.01 7.32 11.31
N GLN A 63 1.21 6.81 11.06
CA GLN A 63 1.51 5.38 11.15
C GLN A 63 2.82 5.21 11.91
N ALA A 64 2.80 4.35 12.93
CA ALA A 64 3.96 4.01 13.72
C ALA A 64 4.14 2.50 13.71
N ASP A 65 5.37 2.02 13.57
CA ASP A 65 5.72 0.61 13.56
C ASP A 65 6.82 0.32 14.55
N TYR A 66 6.70 -0.84 15.19
CA TYR A 66 7.80 -1.61 15.75
C TYR A 66 8.04 -2.80 14.83
N HIS A 67 9.29 -3.11 14.55
CA HIS A 67 9.68 -4.28 13.78
C HIS A 67 10.88 -4.99 14.39
N SER A 68 10.99 -6.28 14.10
CA SER A 68 12.14 -7.11 14.45
C SER A 68 12.30 -8.18 13.38
N PHE A 69 13.46 -8.23 12.75
CA PHE A 69 13.80 -9.14 11.66
C PHE A 69 15.13 -9.81 11.91
N GLU A 70 15.30 -11.02 11.40
CA GLU A 70 16.54 -11.77 11.49
C GLU A 70 16.89 -12.40 10.12
N ASN A 71 18.18 -12.56 9.85
CA ASN A 71 18.70 -13.30 8.72
C ASN A 71 19.48 -14.51 9.24
N ASP A 72 18.92 -15.70 9.07
CA ASP A 72 19.49 -16.95 9.56
C ASP A 72 20.77 -17.35 8.82
N ILE A 73 21.01 -16.82 7.60
CA ILE A 73 22.19 -17.14 6.79
C ILE A 73 23.45 -16.50 7.38
N ASN A 74 23.37 -15.24 7.79
CA ASN A 74 24.52 -14.49 8.31
C ASN A 74 24.45 -14.17 9.79
N GLY A 75 23.32 -14.50 10.45
CA GLY A 75 23.09 -14.26 11.88
C GLY A 75 22.86 -12.80 12.25
N LEU A 76 22.62 -11.94 11.29
CA LEU A 76 22.28 -10.52 11.53
C LEU A 76 20.82 -10.39 11.96
N SER A 77 20.54 -9.42 12.80
CA SER A 77 19.18 -9.06 13.21
C SER A 77 19.07 -7.56 13.41
N GLU A 78 17.87 -7.05 13.18
CA GLU A 78 17.52 -5.65 13.38
C GLU A 78 16.17 -5.54 14.09
N ASP A 79 16.08 -4.66 15.07
CA ASP A 79 14.83 -4.29 15.71
C ASP A 79 14.80 -2.78 15.96
N ASP A 80 13.68 -2.13 15.65
CA ASP A 80 13.52 -0.70 15.83
C ASP A 80 12.04 -0.29 15.93
N SER A 81 11.82 0.93 16.40
CA SER A 81 10.52 1.60 16.40
C SER A 81 10.62 2.91 15.63
N GLN A 82 9.74 3.10 14.66
CA GLN A 82 9.78 4.29 13.81
C GLN A 82 8.40 4.81 13.42
N TRP A 83 8.37 6.10 13.10
CA TRP A 83 7.24 6.69 12.39
C TRP A 83 7.28 6.24 10.93
N ARG A 84 6.34 5.38 10.56
CA ARG A 84 6.28 4.83 9.21
C ARG A 84 5.82 5.84 8.17
N ARG A 85 4.77 6.61 8.50
CA ARG A 85 4.23 7.71 7.68
C ARG A 85 3.59 8.77 8.56
N PHE A 86 3.88 10.01 8.26
CA PHE A 86 3.07 11.13 8.69
C PHE A 86 2.75 11.99 7.47
N ARG A 87 1.47 12.08 7.12
CA ARG A 87 0.97 12.91 6.03
C ARG A 87 -0.10 13.82 6.56
N PHE A 88 -0.08 15.06 6.08
CA PHE A 88 -1.04 16.08 6.46
C PHE A 88 -1.42 16.91 5.24
N GLY A 89 -2.70 17.26 5.14
CA GLY A 89 -3.20 18.02 4.02
C GLY A 89 -4.67 18.41 4.18
N PHE A 90 -5.25 18.85 3.08
CA PHE A 90 -6.65 19.22 3.02
C PHE A 90 -7.31 18.74 1.73
N LYS A 91 -8.62 18.67 1.77
CA LYS A 91 -9.48 18.45 0.61
C LYS A 91 -10.59 19.49 0.62
N MET A 92 -10.73 20.20 -0.50
CA MET A 92 -11.73 21.24 -0.69
C MET A 92 -12.59 20.89 -1.90
N SER A 93 -13.89 20.75 -1.68
CA SER A 93 -14.87 20.61 -2.77
C SER A 93 -15.39 22.00 -3.11
N LEU A 94 -15.36 22.32 -4.40
CA LEU A 94 -15.75 23.61 -4.97
C LEU A 94 -16.82 23.33 -6.00
N LEU A 95 -17.75 24.27 -6.23
CA LEU A 95 -18.69 24.28 -7.34
C LEU A 95 -18.87 22.95 -8.07
N ASP A 96 -20.02 22.45 -8.25
CA ASP A 96 -20.42 21.35 -9.15
C ASP A 96 -19.33 20.33 -9.56
N GLY A 97 -18.79 19.59 -8.58
CA GLY A 97 -17.90 18.46 -8.85
C GLY A 97 -16.39 18.76 -8.93
N ILE A 98 -15.95 20.00 -8.72
CA ILE A 98 -14.53 20.32 -8.65
C ILE A 98 -13.99 20.03 -7.24
N THR A 99 -12.84 19.38 -7.14
CA THR A 99 -12.15 19.13 -5.87
C THR A 99 -10.68 19.51 -6.01
N LEU A 100 -10.19 20.32 -5.08
CA LEU A 100 -8.78 20.52 -4.83
C LEU A 100 -8.35 19.64 -3.65
N HIS A 101 -7.33 18.82 -3.84
CA HIS A 101 -6.72 18.00 -2.80
C HIS A 101 -5.23 18.31 -2.74
N SER A 102 -4.69 18.52 -1.55
CA SER A 102 -3.25 18.65 -1.34
C SER A 102 -2.87 17.95 -0.04
N GLU A 103 -1.88 17.04 -0.12
CA GLU A 103 -1.34 16.31 1.03
C GLU A 103 0.20 16.28 0.91
N ALA A 104 0.89 16.57 2.00
CA ALA A 104 2.34 16.52 2.10
C ALA A 104 2.80 15.37 2.98
N ASN A 105 3.95 14.80 2.64
CA ASN A 105 4.65 13.79 3.43
C ASN A 105 5.64 14.48 4.37
N MET A 106 5.52 14.21 5.66
CA MET A 106 6.33 14.79 6.73
C MET A 106 7.26 13.74 7.33
N ASN A 107 8.43 14.16 7.78
CA ASN A 107 9.41 13.29 8.41
C ASN A 107 9.46 13.51 9.92
N LEU A 108 8.99 12.53 10.69
CA LEU A 108 9.06 12.57 12.15
C LEU A 108 10.27 11.82 12.72
N ASN A 109 10.92 10.95 11.91
CA ASN A 109 12.13 10.24 12.35
C ASN A 109 13.36 11.15 12.28
N GLN A 110 13.37 12.06 11.30
CA GLN A 110 14.40 13.09 11.14
C GLN A 110 13.68 14.42 10.90
N PRO A 111 13.40 15.20 11.94
CA PRO A 111 12.52 16.37 11.83
C PRO A 111 13.12 17.55 11.06
N GLU A 112 14.35 17.48 10.61
CA GLU A 112 14.99 18.50 9.77
C GLU A 112 15.51 17.88 8.45
N PRO A 113 14.90 18.19 7.31
CA PRO A 113 13.68 18.98 7.15
C PRO A 113 12.42 18.18 7.52
N LEU A 114 11.48 18.81 8.19
CA LEU A 114 10.19 18.21 8.52
C LEU A 114 9.37 17.86 7.25
N TYR A 115 9.32 18.76 6.28
CA TYR A 115 8.70 18.54 4.98
C TYR A 115 9.62 17.67 4.09
N ARG A 116 9.03 16.68 3.41
CA ARG A 116 9.76 15.81 2.46
C ARG A 116 9.35 16.05 1.02
N ASN A 117 8.07 15.88 0.72
CA ASN A 117 7.53 15.97 -0.63
C ASN A 117 6.00 16.08 -0.61
N LEU A 118 5.43 16.54 -1.72
CA LEU A 118 4.00 16.43 -2.00
C LEU A 118 3.63 14.97 -2.31
N THR A 119 2.44 14.59 -1.91
CA THR A 119 1.82 13.32 -2.30
C THR A 119 0.64 13.60 -3.24
N ASP A 120 -0.61 13.36 -2.83
CA ASP A 120 -1.77 13.74 -3.61
C ASP A 120 -1.92 15.27 -3.61
N THR A 121 -1.57 15.94 -4.71
CA THR A 121 -1.75 17.39 -4.90
C THR A 121 -2.27 17.62 -6.31
N TYR A 122 -3.59 17.63 -6.43
CA TYR A 122 -4.28 17.66 -7.71
C TYR A 122 -5.59 18.46 -7.68
N LEU A 123 -5.97 18.95 -8.84
CA LEU A 123 -7.33 19.38 -9.14
C LEU A 123 -8.08 18.21 -9.80
N SER A 124 -9.30 17.92 -9.36
CA SER A 124 -10.14 16.95 -10.05
C SER A 124 -11.51 17.53 -10.35
N TRP A 125 -12.09 17.08 -11.46
CA TRP A 125 -13.44 17.39 -11.86
C TRP A 125 -14.21 16.10 -12.10
N SER A 126 -15.38 15.98 -11.49
CA SER A 126 -16.33 14.89 -11.68
C SER A 126 -17.47 15.40 -12.54
N THR A 127 -17.62 14.83 -13.74
CA THR A 127 -18.70 15.20 -14.66
C THR A 127 -20.02 14.53 -14.27
N ASP A 128 -21.15 15.04 -14.76
CA ASP A 128 -22.48 14.44 -14.58
C ASP A 128 -22.58 13.02 -15.16
N SER A 129 -21.76 12.72 -16.17
CA SER A 129 -21.67 11.38 -16.78
C SER A 129 -20.88 10.37 -15.94
N GLY A 130 -20.39 10.75 -14.76
CA GLY A 130 -19.60 9.89 -13.87
C GLY A 130 -18.12 9.75 -14.23
N ILE A 131 -17.62 10.52 -15.17
CA ILE A 131 -16.18 10.57 -15.50
C ILE A 131 -15.50 11.52 -14.53
N LYS A 132 -14.40 11.07 -13.95
CA LYS A 132 -13.51 11.89 -13.12
C LYS A 132 -12.20 12.15 -13.83
N ILE A 133 -11.87 13.41 -13.98
CA ILE A 133 -10.60 13.89 -14.54
C ILE A 133 -9.75 14.40 -13.38
N LYS A 134 -8.48 14.02 -13.32
CA LYS A 134 -7.51 14.56 -12.35
C LYS A 134 -6.33 15.16 -13.10
N LEU A 135 -5.82 16.28 -12.61
CA LEU A 135 -4.64 16.96 -13.09
C LEU A 135 -3.76 17.37 -11.92
N GLY A 136 -2.49 17.02 -11.95
CA GLY A 136 -1.52 17.30 -10.90
C GLY A 136 -0.82 16.07 -10.38
N LYS A 137 -0.17 16.17 -9.21
CA LYS A 137 0.52 15.05 -8.57
C LYS A 137 -0.48 14.12 -7.92
N GLN A 138 -0.47 12.85 -8.33
CA GLN A 138 -1.46 11.87 -7.94
C GLN A 138 -0.90 10.46 -7.97
N SER A 139 -1.51 9.53 -7.22
CA SER A 139 -1.14 8.13 -7.31
C SER A 139 -1.46 7.55 -8.68
N ALA A 140 -0.55 6.73 -9.23
CA ALA A 140 -0.76 5.91 -10.41
C ALA A 140 -1.12 4.48 -9.95
N PRO A 141 -2.41 4.10 -9.91
CA PRO A 141 -2.85 2.84 -9.33
C PRO A 141 -2.56 1.67 -10.27
N PHE A 142 -1.61 0.82 -9.87
CA PHE A 142 -1.19 -0.36 -10.59
C PHE A 142 -0.96 -1.51 -9.60
N THR A 143 -1.20 -2.77 -9.98
CA THR A 143 -1.16 -3.96 -9.12
C THR A 143 -2.19 -3.94 -7.97
N LEU A 144 -2.32 -5.03 -7.23
CA LEU A 144 -3.22 -5.10 -6.08
C LEU A 144 -2.87 -4.08 -4.99
N HIS A 145 -1.65 -4.13 -4.52
CA HIS A 145 -1.21 -3.28 -3.40
C HIS A 145 -0.82 -1.87 -3.84
N GLY A 146 -0.35 -1.69 -5.06
CA GLY A 146 -0.08 -0.36 -5.62
C GLY A 146 -1.35 0.48 -5.79
N SER A 147 -2.46 -0.14 -6.19
CA SER A 147 -3.77 0.51 -6.29
C SER A 147 -4.52 0.63 -4.95
N THR A 148 -4.06 -0.04 -3.90
CA THR A 148 -4.70 0.01 -2.59
C THR A 148 -4.11 1.14 -1.74
N SER A 149 -4.95 2.08 -1.31
CA SER A 149 -4.52 3.16 -0.41
C SER A 149 -3.85 2.60 0.85
N SER A 150 -2.71 3.19 1.26
CA SER A 150 -2.04 2.78 2.50
C SER A 150 -2.88 3.00 3.78
N LYS A 151 -4.00 3.74 3.70
CA LYS A 151 -5.01 3.80 4.76
C LYS A 151 -5.80 2.48 4.87
N LYS A 152 -5.93 1.71 3.76
CA LYS A 152 -6.81 0.55 3.63
C LYS A 152 -6.07 -0.80 3.49
N LEU A 153 -4.76 -0.83 3.55
CA LEU A 153 -4.01 -2.09 3.51
C LEU A 153 -4.41 -3.00 4.68
N TYR A 154 -4.52 -4.28 4.42
CA TYR A 154 -4.70 -5.34 5.42
C TYR A 154 -3.35 -5.88 5.91
N THR A 155 -2.30 -5.67 5.15
CA THR A 155 -0.90 -5.87 5.53
C THR A 155 -0.29 -4.57 6.08
N LEU A 156 0.82 -4.66 6.80
CA LEU A 156 1.49 -3.46 7.33
C LEU A 156 2.17 -2.66 6.22
N GLU A 157 2.73 -3.35 5.22
CA GLU A 157 3.35 -2.78 4.04
C GLU A 157 2.69 -3.27 2.75
N ARG A 158 3.01 -2.66 1.62
CA ARG A 158 2.66 -3.18 0.31
C ARG A 158 3.43 -4.47 0.03
N GLY A 159 2.81 -5.38 -0.70
CA GLY A 159 3.41 -6.66 -1.08
C GLY A 159 4.61 -6.50 -2.01
N LYS A 160 5.39 -7.56 -2.10
CA LYS A 160 6.64 -7.63 -2.87
C LYS A 160 6.42 -7.41 -4.38
N ILE A 161 5.25 -7.79 -4.94
CA ILE A 161 4.91 -7.50 -6.34
C ILE A 161 4.91 -5.98 -6.58
N ALA A 162 4.20 -5.20 -5.76
CA ALA A 162 4.18 -3.76 -5.91
C ALA A 162 5.57 -3.13 -5.73
N ARG A 163 6.45 -3.76 -4.96
CA ARG A 163 7.82 -3.30 -4.77
C ARG A 163 8.70 -3.57 -5.99
N ASN A 164 8.61 -4.75 -6.59
CA ASN A 164 9.54 -5.21 -7.62
C ASN A 164 9.06 -4.92 -9.05
N ILE A 165 7.75 -4.82 -9.28
CA ILE A 165 7.21 -4.62 -10.63
C ILE A 165 6.80 -3.17 -10.86
N TRP A 166 6.50 -2.37 -9.79
CA TRP A 166 6.01 -1.05 -10.06
C TRP A 166 6.62 0.08 -9.22
N PHE A 167 6.59 0.07 -7.91
CA PHE A 167 6.80 1.31 -7.18
C PHE A 167 8.16 1.44 -6.47
N THR A 168 8.91 2.46 -6.85
CA THR A 168 9.77 3.22 -5.94
C THR A 168 9.03 4.44 -5.40
N ASN A 169 8.22 5.11 -6.22
CA ASN A 169 7.35 6.24 -5.85
C ASN A 169 5.87 5.92 -6.10
N GLU A 170 4.98 6.54 -5.34
CA GLU A 170 3.53 6.32 -5.46
C GLU A 170 2.82 7.45 -6.20
N TYR A 171 3.46 8.63 -6.33
CA TYR A 171 2.82 9.88 -6.74
C TYR A 171 3.59 10.52 -7.87
N PHE A 172 2.90 10.73 -8.98
CA PHE A 172 3.44 11.23 -10.23
C PHE A 172 2.63 12.41 -10.74
N THR A 173 3.29 13.40 -11.32
CA THR A 173 2.62 14.50 -12.01
C THR A 173 2.00 13.98 -13.30
N GLY A 174 0.73 14.25 -13.53
CA GLY A 174 0.07 13.76 -14.74
C GLY A 174 -1.41 14.12 -14.82
N ILE A 175 -2.05 13.53 -15.84
CA ILE A 175 -3.47 13.61 -16.06
C ILE A 175 -4.06 12.21 -16.12
N SER A 176 -5.21 11.99 -15.46
CA SER A 176 -5.94 10.74 -15.52
C SER A 176 -7.44 10.93 -15.68
N PHE A 177 -8.06 9.95 -16.32
CA PHE A 177 -9.49 9.81 -16.54
C PHE A 177 -9.94 8.51 -15.92
N SER A 178 -10.97 8.54 -15.09
CA SER A 178 -11.51 7.33 -14.48
C SER A 178 -13.02 7.43 -14.35
N GLY A 179 -13.68 6.30 -14.21
CA GLY A 179 -15.12 6.23 -14.01
C GLY A 179 -15.59 4.81 -13.89
N SER A 180 -16.91 4.67 -13.66
CA SER A 180 -17.60 3.40 -13.62
C SER A 180 -18.83 3.49 -14.51
N ARG A 181 -19.10 2.41 -15.27
CA ARG A 181 -20.30 2.28 -16.08
C ARG A 181 -20.79 0.85 -16.02
N ASP A 182 -22.02 0.67 -15.60
CA ASP A 182 -22.59 -0.63 -15.29
C ASP A 182 -21.69 -1.39 -14.28
N ASN A 183 -21.14 -2.54 -14.67
CA ASN A 183 -20.24 -3.32 -13.84
C ASN A 183 -18.76 -3.06 -14.14
N TRP A 184 -18.44 -2.13 -15.03
CA TRP A 184 -17.08 -1.84 -15.44
C TRP A 184 -16.53 -0.60 -14.73
N ASP A 185 -15.32 -0.74 -14.16
CA ASP A 185 -14.49 0.36 -13.70
C ASP A 185 -13.35 0.54 -14.70
N TYR A 186 -13.01 1.79 -15.01
CA TYR A 186 -11.93 2.10 -15.95
C TYR A 186 -11.09 3.26 -15.47
N LEU A 187 -9.81 3.21 -15.82
CA LEU A 187 -8.86 4.30 -15.63
C LEU A 187 -7.90 4.34 -16.81
N ALA A 188 -7.61 5.54 -17.30
CA ALA A 188 -6.53 5.82 -18.23
C ALA A 188 -5.78 7.06 -17.77
N GLY A 189 -4.44 7.05 -17.82
CA GLY A 189 -3.63 8.19 -17.42
C GLY A 189 -2.30 8.26 -18.14
N ILE A 190 -1.74 9.46 -18.21
CA ILE A 190 -0.37 9.74 -18.65
C ILE A 190 0.30 10.49 -17.51
N TYR A 191 1.48 10.02 -17.12
CA TYR A 191 2.22 10.51 -15.99
C TYR A 191 3.67 10.76 -16.36
N SER A 192 4.28 11.73 -15.70
CA SER A 192 5.73 11.93 -15.71
C SER A 192 6.41 10.78 -14.99
N SER A 193 7.54 10.32 -15.47
CA SER A 193 8.43 9.40 -14.77
C SER A 193 9.28 10.09 -13.70
N ASP A 194 9.13 11.40 -13.52
CA ASP A 194 9.83 12.18 -12.50
C ASP A 194 9.47 11.78 -11.08
N GLU A 195 10.46 11.77 -10.21
CA GLU A 195 10.34 11.54 -8.77
C GLU A 195 10.51 12.81 -7.94
N GLY A 196 10.56 13.98 -8.56
CA GLY A 196 10.73 15.27 -7.91
C GLY A 196 9.81 15.47 -6.70
N PRO A 197 10.26 16.18 -5.65
CA PRO A 197 9.48 16.35 -4.43
C PRO A 197 8.17 17.14 -4.67
N GLU A 198 8.13 17.97 -5.69
CA GLU A 198 6.98 18.82 -6.02
C GLU A 198 6.51 18.62 -7.47
N PHE A 199 6.63 19.65 -8.33
CA PHE A 199 6.25 19.64 -9.73
C PHE A 199 7.42 20.00 -10.67
N ASP A 200 8.58 20.21 -10.09
CA ASP A 200 9.83 20.45 -10.79
C ASP A 200 10.24 19.22 -11.60
N GLU A 201 10.90 19.46 -12.73
CA GLU A 201 11.40 18.42 -13.64
C GLU A 201 10.29 17.52 -14.26
N ALA A 202 9.02 17.91 -14.13
CA ALA A 202 7.91 17.13 -14.68
C ALA A 202 8.05 16.92 -16.19
N PHE A 203 8.09 15.65 -16.62
CA PHE A 203 8.30 15.16 -17.98
C PHE A 203 9.73 15.35 -18.55
N ASP A 204 10.71 15.73 -17.74
CA ASP A 204 12.10 15.85 -18.17
C ASP A 204 12.78 14.48 -18.31
N TYR A 205 12.36 13.48 -17.53
CA TYR A 205 12.91 12.12 -17.48
C TYR A 205 11.94 11.07 -18.05
N GLY A 206 11.21 11.43 -19.10
CA GLY A 206 10.27 10.52 -19.75
C GLY A 206 8.88 10.50 -19.13
N LYS A 207 8.07 9.58 -19.61
CA LYS A 207 6.66 9.43 -19.22
C LYS A 207 6.21 7.99 -19.31
N PHE A 208 5.11 7.68 -18.61
CA PHE A 208 4.43 6.41 -18.76
C PHE A 208 2.91 6.60 -18.92
N GLY A 209 2.31 5.67 -19.63
CA GLY A 209 0.86 5.50 -19.73
C GLY A 209 0.37 4.37 -18.85
N LEU A 210 -0.81 4.53 -18.26
CA LEU A 210 -1.47 3.51 -17.44
C LEU A 210 -2.90 3.33 -17.91
N LEU A 211 -3.29 2.08 -18.13
CA LEU A 211 -4.66 1.65 -18.38
C LEU A 211 -5.08 0.63 -17.32
N SER A 212 -6.31 0.76 -16.82
CA SER A 212 -6.89 -0.19 -15.89
C SER A 212 -8.35 -0.45 -16.27
N LEU A 213 -8.75 -1.72 -16.31
CA LEU A 213 -10.11 -2.12 -16.61
C LEU A 213 -10.55 -3.21 -15.63
N GLY A 214 -11.52 -2.90 -14.80
CA GLY A 214 -12.09 -3.79 -13.81
C GLY A 214 -13.53 -4.18 -14.14
N TYR A 215 -13.89 -5.43 -13.89
CA TYR A 215 -15.26 -5.92 -13.96
C TYR A 215 -15.71 -6.38 -12.57
N ASN A 216 -16.77 -5.76 -12.08
CA ASN A 216 -17.42 -6.11 -10.82
C ASN A 216 -18.54 -7.10 -11.08
N PHE A 217 -18.37 -8.32 -10.59
CA PHE A 217 -19.41 -9.35 -10.70
C PHE A 217 -20.53 -9.03 -9.71
N GLN A 218 -21.75 -9.23 -10.17
CA GLN A 218 -22.92 -9.11 -9.30
C GLN A 218 -22.95 -10.24 -8.27
N GLU A 219 -23.67 -10.03 -7.17
CA GLU A 219 -23.93 -11.05 -6.16
C GLU A 219 -24.44 -12.34 -6.78
N SER A 220 -23.90 -13.46 -6.35
CA SER A 220 -24.21 -14.79 -6.80
C SER A 220 -24.25 -15.78 -5.62
N GLU A 221 -24.60 -17.03 -5.90
CA GLU A 221 -24.50 -18.09 -4.89
C GLU A 221 -23.06 -18.27 -4.36
N TYR A 222 -22.04 -17.98 -5.19
CA TYR A 222 -20.63 -18.21 -4.86
C TYR A 222 -19.95 -16.97 -4.29
N PHE A 223 -20.37 -15.77 -4.66
CA PHE A 223 -19.69 -14.51 -4.27
C PHE A 223 -20.72 -13.41 -3.95
N ASP A 224 -20.44 -12.63 -2.93
CA ASP A 224 -21.23 -11.46 -2.57
C ASP A 224 -20.77 -10.22 -3.35
N ASN A 225 -19.45 -9.99 -3.40
CA ASN A 225 -18.80 -8.98 -4.22
C ASN A 225 -17.53 -9.56 -4.82
N SER A 226 -17.28 -9.31 -6.08
CA SER A 226 -16.11 -9.84 -6.75
C SER A 226 -15.65 -8.89 -7.84
N LEU A 227 -14.33 -8.73 -7.94
CA LEU A 227 -13.67 -7.91 -8.95
C LEU A 227 -12.57 -8.72 -9.62
N ILE A 228 -12.53 -8.66 -10.95
CA ILE A 228 -11.33 -8.97 -11.72
C ILE A 228 -10.92 -7.68 -12.43
N ARG A 229 -9.64 -7.31 -12.33
CA ARG A 229 -9.11 -6.10 -12.95
C ARG A 229 -7.82 -6.41 -13.69
N PHE A 230 -7.68 -5.80 -14.86
CA PHE A 230 -6.49 -5.83 -15.68
C PHE A 230 -5.85 -4.45 -15.67
N ASP A 231 -4.58 -4.40 -15.36
CA ASP A 231 -3.78 -3.17 -15.39
C ASP A 231 -2.67 -3.35 -16.44
N LEU A 232 -2.43 -2.31 -17.24
CA LEU A 232 -1.34 -2.24 -18.22
C LEU A 232 -0.60 -0.91 -18.05
N MET A 233 0.70 -0.98 -17.93
CA MET A 233 1.60 0.16 -17.95
C MET A 233 2.53 0.06 -19.15
N VAL A 234 2.79 1.19 -19.80
CA VAL A 234 3.80 1.33 -20.85
C VAL A 234 4.62 2.58 -20.57
N GLN A 235 5.94 2.42 -20.46
CA GLN A 235 6.89 3.49 -20.15
C GLN A 235 7.78 3.81 -21.34
N GLU A 236 8.14 5.08 -21.48
CA GLU A 236 9.20 5.52 -22.38
C GLU A 236 10.55 5.06 -21.84
N GLU A 237 11.36 4.45 -22.71
CA GLU A 237 12.68 3.95 -22.33
C GLU A 237 13.65 5.14 -22.21
N ASP A 238 13.91 5.59 -20.99
CA ASP A 238 14.85 6.68 -20.68
C ASP A 238 15.77 6.21 -19.53
N ALA A 239 17.06 6.05 -19.81
CA ALA A 239 18.04 5.61 -18.83
C ALA A 239 18.26 6.60 -17.66
N LEU A 240 17.73 7.82 -17.75
CA LEU A 240 17.77 8.81 -16.67
C LEU A 240 16.47 8.82 -15.87
N SER A 241 15.47 8.01 -16.26
CA SER A 241 14.21 7.91 -15.52
C SER A 241 14.44 7.40 -14.10
N PRO A 242 13.94 8.08 -13.07
CA PRO A 242 14.06 7.59 -11.70
C PRO A 242 13.05 6.48 -11.35
N THR A 243 12.08 6.20 -12.22
CA THR A 243 11.19 5.04 -12.07
C THR A 243 11.93 3.74 -12.43
N PRO A 244 11.52 2.57 -11.91
CA PRO A 244 12.10 1.29 -12.34
C PRO A 244 12.07 1.12 -13.86
N ASP A 245 13.13 0.55 -14.42
CA ASP A 245 13.33 0.38 -15.87
C ASP A 245 12.43 -0.72 -16.45
N HIS A 246 11.12 -0.63 -16.22
CA HIS A 246 10.12 -1.49 -16.82
C HIS A 246 9.54 -0.84 -18.08
N LYS A 247 9.85 -1.38 -19.26
CA LYS A 247 9.31 -0.93 -20.55
C LYS A 247 7.79 -1.06 -20.60
N ASN A 248 7.28 -2.17 -20.11
CA ASN A 248 5.85 -2.42 -19.91
C ASN A 248 5.64 -3.37 -18.73
N ALA A 249 4.50 -3.23 -18.09
CA ALA A 249 4.08 -4.15 -17.04
C ALA A 249 2.58 -4.43 -17.15
N PHE A 250 2.19 -5.62 -16.77
CA PHE A 250 0.83 -6.11 -16.80
C PHE A 250 0.47 -6.76 -15.46
N SER A 251 -0.73 -6.50 -14.94
CA SER A 251 -1.22 -7.12 -13.71
C SER A 251 -2.66 -7.62 -13.87
N ILE A 252 -2.94 -8.78 -13.29
CA ILE A 252 -4.29 -9.32 -13.11
C ILE A 252 -4.58 -9.33 -11.62
N VAL A 253 -5.50 -8.47 -11.20
CA VAL A 253 -5.94 -8.35 -9.81
C VAL A 253 -7.30 -8.99 -9.64
N THR A 254 -7.42 -9.85 -8.62
CA THR A 254 -8.68 -10.51 -8.26
C THR A 254 -9.03 -10.17 -6.81
N LYS A 255 -10.30 -9.82 -6.57
CA LYS A 255 -10.85 -9.65 -5.21
C LYS A 255 -12.17 -10.41 -5.15
N LEU A 256 -12.25 -11.41 -4.27
CA LEU A 256 -13.43 -12.23 -4.05
C LEU A 256 -13.87 -12.09 -2.61
N ASN A 257 -15.18 -12.02 -2.37
CA ASN A 257 -15.75 -11.97 -1.06
C ASN A 257 -16.94 -12.91 -0.95
N LYS A 258 -17.01 -13.70 0.13
CA LYS A 258 -18.18 -14.48 0.52
C LYS A 258 -18.35 -14.48 2.02
N GLY A 259 -19.37 -13.74 2.49
CA GLY A 259 -19.63 -13.56 3.92
C GLY A 259 -18.41 -12.99 4.65
N LYS A 260 -17.82 -13.79 5.54
CA LYS A 260 -16.63 -13.43 6.31
C LYS A 260 -15.30 -13.81 5.63
N PHE A 261 -15.36 -14.58 4.57
CA PHE A 261 -14.17 -15.01 3.84
C PHE A 261 -13.91 -14.08 2.66
N ASN A 262 -12.66 -13.68 2.54
CA ASN A 262 -12.16 -12.83 1.47
C ASN A 262 -10.92 -13.46 0.86
N PHE A 263 -10.72 -13.23 -0.43
CA PHE A 263 -9.52 -13.60 -1.15
C PHE A 263 -9.11 -12.49 -2.10
N TRP A 264 -7.87 -12.03 -1.98
CA TRP A 264 -7.24 -11.12 -2.92
C TRP A 264 -6.09 -11.82 -3.62
N GLY A 265 -5.95 -11.61 -4.91
CA GLY A 265 -4.88 -12.17 -5.74
C GLY A 265 -4.30 -11.13 -6.66
N ASP A 266 -3.02 -11.29 -6.96
CA ASP A 266 -2.27 -10.49 -7.93
C ASP A 266 -1.34 -11.40 -8.71
N LEU A 267 -1.38 -11.32 -10.04
CA LEU A 267 -0.43 -11.95 -10.93
C LEU A 267 0.10 -10.87 -11.86
N SER A 268 1.37 -10.59 -11.78
CA SER A 268 1.99 -9.48 -12.48
C SER A 268 3.25 -9.89 -13.22
N PHE A 269 3.48 -9.23 -14.35
CA PHE A 269 4.61 -9.44 -15.24
C PHE A 269 5.14 -8.08 -15.69
N SER A 270 6.46 -7.96 -15.88
CA SER A 270 7.07 -6.80 -16.51
C SER A 270 8.19 -7.22 -17.45
N ASN A 271 8.34 -6.47 -18.54
CA ASN A 271 9.54 -6.52 -19.34
C ASN A 271 10.42 -5.35 -18.97
N GLY A 272 11.67 -5.67 -18.66
CA GLY A 272 12.67 -4.68 -18.29
C GLY A 272 13.38 -4.06 -19.49
N TYR A 273 14.16 -3.04 -19.21
CA TYR A 273 15.15 -2.45 -20.11
C TYR A 273 16.32 -1.91 -19.27
N ASP A 274 17.44 -1.61 -19.90
CA ASP A 274 18.66 -1.07 -19.29
C ASP A 274 19.14 -1.87 -18.06
N SER A 275 18.88 -1.39 -16.85
CA SER A 275 19.36 -2.00 -15.60
C SER A 275 18.40 -3.01 -14.97
N GLN A 276 17.22 -3.21 -15.52
CA GLN A 276 16.19 -4.08 -15.01
C GLN A 276 15.86 -5.20 -16.01
N SER A 277 15.87 -6.44 -15.56
CA SER A 277 15.42 -7.58 -16.36
C SER A 277 13.90 -7.78 -16.30
N ASP A 278 13.42 -8.80 -17.01
CA ASP A 278 12.03 -9.24 -16.92
C ASP A 278 11.76 -9.78 -15.51
N VAL A 279 10.61 -9.39 -14.93
CA VAL A 279 10.20 -9.79 -13.58
C VAL A 279 8.77 -10.27 -13.62
N TRP A 280 8.47 -11.35 -12.91
CA TRP A 280 7.08 -11.75 -12.67
C TRP A 280 6.84 -12.09 -11.20
N GLY A 281 5.58 -12.11 -10.80
CA GLY A 281 5.25 -12.50 -9.43
C GLY A 281 3.77 -12.80 -9.25
N ILE A 282 3.51 -13.60 -8.23
CA ILE A 282 2.16 -13.96 -7.80
C ILE A 282 1.97 -13.70 -6.31
N GLN A 283 0.84 -13.12 -5.93
CA GLN A 283 0.41 -12.98 -4.55
C GLN A 283 -0.98 -13.59 -4.36
N LEU A 284 -1.12 -14.42 -3.34
CA LEU A 284 -2.38 -15.05 -2.92
C LEU A 284 -2.64 -14.63 -1.46
N MET A 285 -3.74 -13.92 -1.20
CA MET A 285 -4.03 -13.35 0.11
C MET A 285 -5.46 -13.67 0.56
N PRO A 286 -5.72 -14.87 1.10
CA PRO A 286 -6.95 -15.15 1.83
C PRO A 286 -6.96 -14.45 3.19
N PHE A 287 -8.14 -13.95 3.60
CA PHE A 287 -8.35 -13.40 4.92
C PHE A 287 -9.77 -13.63 5.42
N TYR A 288 -9.92 -13.63 6.74
CA TYR A 288 -11.17 -13.98 7.38
C TYR A 288 -11.54 -12.96 8.45
N ASP A 289 -12.77 -12.45 8.38
CA ASP A 289 -13.34 -11.51 9.34
C ASP A 289 -14.01 -12.29 10.48
N PHE A 290 -13.28 -12.50 11.59
CA PHE A 290 -13.83 -13.15 12.79
C PHE A 290 -15.00 -12.33 13.35
N SER A 291 -14.84 -11.01 13.31
CA SER A 291 -15.86 -10.02 13.68
C SER A 291 -15.63 -8.72 12.92
N ASN A 292 -16.51 -7.74 13.08
CA ASN A 292 -16.34 -6.38 12.51
C ASN A 292 -15.08 -5.66 13.02
N LYS A 293 -14.42 -6.19 14.06
CA LYS A 293 -13.21 -5.60 14.66
C LYS A 293 -11.97 -6.48 14.55
N LEU A 294 -12.12 -7.77 14.31
CA LEU A 294 -10.99 -8.71 14.32
C LEU A 294 -10.93 -9.47 13.00
N GLN A 295 -9.76 -9.43 12.36
CA GLN A 295 -9.50 -10.08 11.08
C GLN A 295 -8.16 -10.81 11.13
N GLY A 296 -8.11 -12.03 10.57
CA GLY A 296 -6.88 -12.77 10.30
C GLY A 296 -6.55 -12.71 8.81
N VAL A 297 -5.30 -12.49 8.48
CA VAL A 297 -4.79 -12.38 7.11
C VAL A 297 -3.66 -13.38 6.93
N PHE A 298 -3.70 -14.14 5.85
CA PHE A 298 -2.57 -14.89 5.33
C PHE A 298 -2.20 -14.35 3.96
N SER A 299 -0.91 -14.33 3.62
CA SER A 299 -0.47 -14.07 2.26
C SER A 299 0.72 -14.95 1.91
N TYR A 300 0.71 -15.48 0.70
CA TYR A 300 1.88 -16.05 0.03
C TYR A 300 2.24 -15.18 -1.14
N THR A 301 3.50 -14.84 -1.27
CA THR A 301 4.03 -14.06 -2.40
C THR A 301 5.26 -14.74 -2.96
N TYR A 302 5.33 -14.86 -4.28
CA TYR A 302 6.51 -15.30 -5.02
C TYR A 302 6.84 -14.25 -6.07
N VAL A 303 8.13 -13.96 -6.23
CA VAL A 303 8.66 -13.04 -7.25
C VAL A 303 9.95 -13.62 -7.79
N GLU A 304 10.14 -13.54 -9.11
CA GLU A 304 11.31 -14.03 -9.84
C GLU A 304 11.68 -13.06 -10.95
N SER A 305 12.98 -12.89 -11.17
CA SER A 305 13.57 -12.11 -12.25
C SER A 305 14.49 -12.96 -13.12
N ASP A 306 14.68 -12.57 -14.38
CA ASP A 306 15.55 -13.28 -15.32
C ASP A 306 17.05 -13.06 -15.01
N ASP A 307 17.39 -11.90 -14.41
CA ASP A 307 18.77 -11.56 -14.07
C ASP A 307 18.99 -11.52 -12.54
N PRO A 308 20.23 -11.77 -12.09
CA PRO A 308 20.59 -11.74 -10.67
C PRO A 308 20.48 -10.33 -10.08
N LEU A 309 20.14 -10.26 -8.79
CA LEU A 309 20.04 -9.03 -8.00
C LEU A 309 18.94 -8.05 -8.41
N ASP A 310 17.93 -8.48 -9.17
CA ASP A 310 16.82 -7.63 -9.61
C ASP A 310 15.60 -7.70 -8.70
N VAL A 311 15.53 -8.69 -7.80
CA VAL A 311 14.48 -8.81 -6.78
C VAL A 311 14.91 -8.18 -5.47
N ASP A 312 14.05 -7.34 -4.90
CA ASP A 312 14.26 -6.62 -3.64
C ASP A 312 13.15 -6.97 -2.62
N VAL A 313 13.53 -7.07 -1.37
CA VAL A 313 12.60 -7.22 -0.25
C VAL A 313 12.01 -5.87 0.18
N THR A 314 10.99 -5.91 1.00
CA THR A 314 10.41 -4.67 1.52
C THR A 314 11.25 -4.07 2.65
N ARG A 315 10.92 -2.85 3.00
CA ARG A 315 11.57 -1.86 3.84
C ARG A 315 12.42 -2.39 5.01
N TYR A 316 11.86 -3.21 5.88
CA TYR A 316 12.52 -3.60 7.14
C TYR A 316 13.51 -4.75 6.99
N GLU A 317 13.40 -5.50 5.92
CA GLU A 317 14.28 -6.62 5.61
C GLU A 317 15.48 -6.22 4.76
N ARG A 318 15.39 -5.04 4.08
CA ARG A 318 16.33 -4.64 3.03
C ARG A 318 17.78 -4.60 3.49
N ASP A 319 18.03 -4.05 4.67
CA ASP A 319 19.39 -3.90 5.19
C ASP A 319 19.99 -5.25 5.64
N LEU A 320 19.13 -6.25 5.87
CA LEU A 320 19.53 -7.61 6.25
C LEU A 320 19.64 -8.56 5.05
N ALA A 321 18.79 -8.37 4.04
CA ALA A 321 18.58 -9.34 2.98
C ALA A 321 19.48 -9.13 1.76
N GLY A 322 19.78 -7.87 1.42
CA GLY A 322 20.36 -7.55 0.10
C GLY A 322 19.35 -7.76 -1.03
N ARG A 323 19.80 -8.20 -2.21
CA ARG A 323 19.00 -8.46 -3.41
C ARG A 323 19.22 -9.87 -3.93
N GLY A 324 18.25 -10.41 -4.66
CA GLY A 324 18.28 -11.73 -5.28
C GLY A 324 17.63 -11.76 -6.65
N ASP A 325 17.41 -12.96 -7.18
CA ASP A 325 16.68 -13.21 -8.42
C ASP A 325 15.37 -13.96 -8.17
N GLU A 326 15.23 -14.65 -7.04
CA GLU A 326 14.04 -15.40 -6.65
C GLU A 326 13.71 -15.14 -5.18
N MET A 327 12.42 -14.96 -4.86
CA MET A 327 11.97 -14.72 -3.49
C MET A 327 10.60 -15.34 -3.24
N SER A 328 10.42 -15.94 -2.05
CA SER A 328 9.12 -16.29 -1.52
C SER A 328 8.89 -15.74 -0.13
N GLU A 329 7.64 -15.33 0.16
CA GLU A 329 7.22 -14.81 1.47
C GLU A 329 5.93 -15.47 1.92
N TYR A 330 5.90 -15.87 3.19
CA TYR A 330 4.71 -16.26 3.92
C TYR A 330 4.42 -15.21 4.99
N PHE A 331 3.22 -14.63 4.93
CA PHE A 331 2.79 -13.57 5.85
C PHE A 331 1.56 -14.03 6.64
N PHE A 332 1.57 -13.80 7.96
CA PHE A 332 0.49 -14.12 8.89
C PHE A 332 0.16 -12.88 9.71
N GLY A 333 -0.98 -12.26 9.46
CA GLY A 333 -1.40 -11.01 10.09
C GLY A 333 -2.66 -11.14 10.93
N ILE A 334 -2.74 -10.31 11.98
CA ILE A 334 -3.95 -10.06 12.76
C ILE A 334 -4.19 -8.55 12.79
N ASN A 335 -5.37 -8.14 12.33
CA ASN A 335 -5.82 -6.76 12.35
C ASN A 335 -6.91 -6.56 13.40
N TYR A 336 -6.75 -5.53 14.23
CA TYR A 336 -7.80 -5.08 15.13
C TYR A 336 -8.26 -3.67 14.75
N PHE A 337 -9.53 -3.53 14.37
CA PHE A 337 -10.13 -2.29 13.93
C PHE A 337 -10.90 -1.64 15.09
N PHE A 338 -10.34 -0.59 15.69
CA PHE A 338 -11.02 0.22 16.70
C PHE A 338 -12.16 1.02 16.07
N TYR A 339 -11.87 1.63 14.90
CA TYR A 339 -12.80 2.43 14.13
C TYR A 339 -12.57 2.22 12.62
N GLY A 340 -12.85 1.02 12.12
CA GLY A 340 -12.56 0.61 10.76
C GLY A 340 -11.10 0.88 10.38
N HIS A 341 -10.87 1.29 9.13
CA HIS A 341 -9.52 1.64 8.68
C HIS A 341 -9.01 3.00 9.21
N LYS A 342 -9.86 3.81 9.83
CA LYS A 342 -9.47 5.12 10.39
C LYS A 342 -8.62 4.98 11.65
N LEU A 343 -8.85 3.94 12.44
CA LEU A 343 -8.04 3.61 13.60
C LEU A 343 -7.93 2.09 13.73
N LYS A 344 -6.74 1.55 13.52
CA LYS A 344 -6.49 0.10 13.59
C LYS A 344 -5.10 -0.20 14.13
N TRP A 345 -4.97 -1.37 14.71
CA TRP A 345 -3.72 -1.99 15.12
C TRP A 345 -3.50 -3.26 14.31
N GLN A 346 -2.33 -3.41 13.73
CA GLN A 346 -1.95 -4.52 12.87
C GLN A 346 -0.72 -5.20 13.44
N ASN A 347 -0.71 -6.53 13.45
CA ASN A 347 0.42 -7.34 13.86
C ASN A 347 0.65 -8.43 12.84
N ALA A 348 1.89 -8.70 12.51
CA ALA A 348 2.21 -9.75 11.56
C ALA A 348 3.52 -10.44 11.89
N PHE A 349 3.57 -11.73 11.59
CA PHE A 349 4.76 -12.50 11.39
C PHE A 349 4.93 -12.78 9.91
N GLN A 350 6.15 -12.75 9.43
CA GLN A 350 6.49 -13.13 8.07
C GLN A 350 7.73 -13.99 8.05
N TYR A 351 7.80 -14.89 7.11
CA TYR A 351 8.97 -15.70 6.80
C TYR A 351 9.30 -15.49 5.34
N THR A 352 10.52 -15.04 5.07
CA THR A 352 11.00 -14.71 3.73
C THR A 352 12.24 -15.54 3.40
N GLU A 353 12.25 -16.11 2.21
CA GLU A 353 13.42 -16.75 1.59
C GLU A 353 13.76 -15.99 0.31
N MET A 354 15.04 -15.77 0.06
CA MET A 354 15.54 -15.16 -1.18
C MET A 354 16.83 -15.84 -1.63
N ASP A 355 16.86 -16.22 -2.89
CA ASP A 355 18.00 -16.81 -3.56
C ASP A 355 18.58 -15.83 -4.58
N ASN A 356 19.86 -16.02 -4.93
CA ASN A 356 20.55 -15.35 -6.02
C ASN A 356 21.47 -16.35 -6.73
N LEU A 357 21.20 -16.59 -8.02
CA LEU A 357 21.91 -17.62 -8.81
C LEU A 357 21.86 -19.00 -8.13
N GLY A 358 20.73 -19.37 -7.56
CA GLY A 358 20.52 -20.63 -6.86
C GLY A 358 21.24 -20.75 -5.50
N SER A 359 21.78 -19.67 -4.98
CA SER A 359 22.38 -19.62 -3.65
C SER A 359 21.54 -18.74 -2.73
N LYS A 360 21.16 -19.30 -1.57
CA LYS A 360 20.36 -18.58 -0.59
C LYS A 360 21.12 -17.38 -0.02
N VAL A 361 20.54 -16.17 -0.17
CA VAL A 361 21.11 -14.91 0.31
C VAL A 361 20.36 -14.34 1.51
N TYR A 362 19.10 -14.73 1.68
CA TYR A 362 18.29 -14.37 2.83
C TYR A 362 17.34 -15.51 3.20
N GLU A 363 17.25 -15.77 4.46
CA GLU A 363 16.24 -16.64 5.07
C GLU A 363 16.00 -16.15 6.49
N GLY A 364 14.76 -15.87 6.86
CA GLY A 364 14.51 -15.39 8.22
C GLY A 364 13.07 -15.06 8.53
N TRP A 365 12.84 -14.92 9.82
CA TRP A 365 11.56 -14.48 10.38
C TRP A 365 11.55 -12.98 10.65
N GLY A 366 10.41 -12.38 10.41
CA GLY A 366 10.12 -11.01 10.78
C GLY A 366 8.85 -10.90 11.61
N TYR A 367 8.86 -9.93 12.52
CA TYR A 367 7.67 -9.49 13.24
C TYR A 367 7.49 -7.99 13.07
N THR A 368 6.27 -7.56 12.78
CA THR A 368 5.93 -6.14 12.73
C THR A 368 4.62 -5.88 13.47
N SER A 369 4.61 -4.84 14.30
CA SER A 369 3.42 -4.33 14.98
C SER A 369 3.23 -2.86 14.63
N GLY A 370 2.04 -2.46 14.16
CA GLY A 370 1.82 -1.11 13.67
C GLY A 370 0.48 -0.51 14.07
N LEU A 371 0.51 0.74 14.56
CA LEU A 371 -0.67 1.56 14.80
C LEU A 371 -0.92 2.46 13.58
N ARG A 372 -2.16 2.49 13.12
CA ARG A 372 -2.61 3.24 11.94
C ARG A 372 -3.76 4.18 12.30
N ILE A 373 -3.54 5.47 12.10
CA ILE A 373 -4.56 6.52 12.27
C ILE A 373 -4.69 7.26 10.94
N SER A 374 -5.91 7.53 10.50
CA SER A 374 -6.17 8.31 9.28
C SER A 374 -7.46 9.12 9.39
N TRP A 375 -7.48 10.28 8.78
CA TRP A 375 -8.60 11.20 8.76
C TRP A 375 -8.80 11.83 7.38
#